data_218efa0e5d76bc471051ec68ac1dbfa6
#
_entry.id   218efa0e5d76bc471051ec68ac1dbfa6
#
_cell.length_a   1.000
_cell.length_b   1.000
_cell.length_c   1.000
_cell.angle_alpha   90.00
_cell.angle_beta   90.00
_cell.angle_gamma   90.00
#
_symmetry.space_group_name_H-M   'P 1'
#
loop_
_entity.id
_entity.type
_entity.pdbx_description
1 polymer ?
#
loop_
_entity_poly.entity_id
_entity_poly.type
_entity_poly.pdbx_seq_one_letter_code
_entity_poly.pdbx_strand_id
1 'polypeptide(L)'
;MLMTDGPHGIRKQLDSTDNLGVQGSVKATCYPTASLSACSFDRNIMKKLGENLAKEAISNGVQMVLGPGINIKRTPLCGRNFEYISEDPHLSGELSAAYIRGVEDMNVGTSLKHFICNNQEKNRFTINSVVDERALHEIYYRGFKRALKENPASMMVSYNKLNGLYVS
;
A
#
# COMPACT_ATOMS: atom_id res chain seq x y z
N MET A 1 2.34 -12.72 15.43
CA MET A 1 2.90 -11.94 14.29
C MET A 1 2.51 -10.48 14.48
N LEU A 2 3.48 -9.58 14.51
CA LEU A 2 3.22 -8.14 14.62
C LEU A 2 3.18 -7.52 13.22
N MET A 3 2.07 -6.87 12.92
CA MET A 3 1.86 -6.12 11.68
C MET A 3 1.74 -4.64 12.02
N THR A 4 2.26 -3.77 11.16
CA THR A 4 2.14 -2.33 11.37
C THR A 4 1.91 -1.57 10.07
N ASP A 5 1.20 -0.45 10.16
CA ASP A 5 1.20 0.56 9.11
C ASP A 5 2.61 1.12 8.90
N GLY A 6 2.80 1.79 7.80
CA GLY A 6 3.99 2.56 7.53
C GLY A 6 4.77 2.14 6.29
N PRO A 7 4.14 2.15 5.09
CA PRO A 7 4.88 1.95 3.84
C PRO A 7 5.90 3.05 3.56
N HIS A 8 5.86 4.15 4.32
CA HIS A 8 6.78 5.29 4.25
C HIS A 8 7.48 5.58 5.59
N GLY A 9 7.59 4.58 6.45
CA GLY A 9 8.18 4.62 7.78
C GLY A 9 7.36 3.79 8.76
N ILE A 10 8.04 2.94 9.53
CA ILE A 10 7.40 2.02 10.47
C ILE A 10 6.58 2.80 11.50
N ARG A 11 5.32 2.44 11.65
CA ARG A 11 4.42 3.03 12.63
C ARG A 11 4.06 2.02 13.73
N LYS A 12 5.08 1.57 14.45
CA LYS A 12 4.87 0.70 15.61
C LYS A 12 4.39 1.52 16.81
N GLN A 13 3.22 1.17 17.32
CA GLN A 13 2.66 1.82 18.52
C GLN A 13 3.46 1.44 19.77
N LEU A 14 3.55 2.39 20.72
CA LEU A 14 4.20 2.18 22.00
C LEU A 14 3.36 1.30 22.94
N ASP A 15 2.03 1.37 22.79
CA ASP A 15 1.08 0.65 23.65
C ASP A 15 0.15 -0.23 22.83
N SER A 16 -0.10 -1.45 23.31
CA SER A 16 -0.99 -2.42 22.65
C SER A 16 -2.48 -2.08 22.75
N THR A 17 -2.84 -1.05 23.50
CA THR A 17 -4.23 -0.64 23.75
C THR A 17 -4.78 0.42 22.80
N ASP A 18 -3.93 1.00 21.96
CA ASP A 18 -4.35 2.02 21.00
C ASP A 18 -4.83 1.40 19.68
N ASN A 19 -6.08 1.01 19.62
CA ASN A 19 -6.70 0.47 18.40
C ASN A 19 -6.92 1.53 17.29
N LEU A 20 -6.78 2.82 17.61
CA LEU A 20 -6.99 3.91 16.65
C LEU A 20 -5.67 4.46 16.08
N GLY A 21 -4.53 4.10 16.66
CA GLY A 21 -3.22 4.58 16.23
C GLY A 21 -3.03 6.09 16.42
N VAL A 22 -3.68 6.67 17.43
CA VAL A 22 -3.62 8.13 17.72
C VAL A 22 -2.56 8.45 18.75
N GLN A 23 -2.11 7.45 19.52
CA GLN A 23 -1.07 7.61 20.54
C GLN A 23 0.34 7.49 19.93
N GLY A 24 1.35 7.79 20.74
CA GLY A 24 2.73 7.83 20.30
C GLY A 24 3.21 6.51 19.68
N SER A 25 4.01 6.61 18.64
CA SER A 25 4.70 5.50 18.01
C SER A 25 6.20 5.55 18.28
N VAL A 26 6.89 4.44 18.10
CA VAL A 26 8.36 4.43 18.12
C VAL A 26 8.89 5.38 17.05
N LYS A 27 10.07 5.96 17.33
CA LYS A 27 10.76 6.79 16.33
C LYS A 27 11.19 5.92 15.17
N ALA A 28 10.95 6.39 13.96
CA ALA A 28 11.29 5.70 12.72
C ALA A 28 11.72 6.70 11.66
N THR A 29 12.35 6.22 10.60
CA THR A 29 12.71 7.04 9.45
C THR A 29 11.45 7.49 8.72
N CYS A 30 11.34 8.78 8.41
CA CYS A 30 10.31 9.32 7.54
C CYS A 30 10.81 9.24 6.10
N TYR A 31 10.43 8.16 5.40
CA TYR A 31 10.74 8.02 3.98
C TYR A 31 9.84 8.93 3.13
N PRO A 32 10.26 9.23 1.89
CA PRO A 32 9.41 9.97 0.95
C PRO A 32 8.05 9.28 0.76
N THR A 33 7.00 10.07 0.57
CA THR A 33 5.67 9.53 0.23
C THR A 33 5.73 8.68 -1.04
N ALA A 34 4.76 7.79 -1.25
CA ALA A 34 4.69 6.99 -2.47
C ALA A 34 4.63 7.85 -3.72
N SER A 35 3.89 8.95 -3.66
CA SER A 35 3.82 9.92 -4.77
C SER A 35 5.19 10.49 -5.13
N LEU A 36 5.99 10.86 -4.12
CA LEU A 36 7.32 11.44 -4.35
C LEU A 36 8.32 10.36 -4.82
N SER A 37 8.29 9.18 -4.18
CA SER A 37 9.16 8.07 -4.60
C SER A 37 8.86 7.61 -6.02
N ALA A 38 7.59 7.64 -6.44
CA ALA A 38 7.16 7.29 -7.78
C ALA A 38 7.70 8.25 -8.86
N CYS A 39 7.95 9.51 -8.51
CA CYS A 39 8.56 10.48 -9.42
C CYS A 39 9.99 10.14 -9.83
N SER A 40 10.62 9.16 -9.17
CA SER A 40 11.92 8.64 -9.61
C SER A 40 11.82 7.80 -10.88
N PHE A 41 10.66 7.19 -11.16
CA PHE A 41 10.46 6.20 -12.23
C PHE A 41 11.47 5.05 -12.19
N ASP A 42 12.08 4.78 -11.03
CA ASP A 42 13.19 3.82 -10.89
C ASP A 42 12.83 2.67 -9.92
N ARG A 43 12.78 1.45 -10.47
CA ARG A 43 12.54 0.22 -9.71
C ARG A 43 13.62 -0.06 -8.66
N ASN A 44 14.89 0.33 -8.94
CA ASN A 44 15.98 0.09 -7.99
C ASN A 44 15.84 0.98 -6.74
N ILE A 45 15.39 2.23 -6.91
CA ILE A 45 15.09 3.12 -5.79
C ILE A 45 13.96 2.54 -4.94
N MET A 46 12.89 2.04 -5.58
CA MET A 46 11.77 1.42 -4.85
C MET A 46 12.18 0.14 -4.13
N LYS A 47 13.03 -0.69 -4.75
CA LYS A 47 13.58 -1.88 -4.09
C LYS A 47 14.43 -1.51 -2.89
N LYS A 48 15.35 -0.56 -3.01
CA LYS A 48 16.19 -0.05 -1.90
C LYS A 48 15.35 0.54 -0.77
N LEU A 49 14.27 1.24 -1.09
CA LEU A 49 13.33 1.76 -0.10
C LEU A 49 12.71 0.60 0.69
N GLY A 50 12.24 -0.43 0.00
CA GLY A 50 11.71 -1.65 0.63
C GLY A 50 12.73 -2.35 1.53
N GLU A 51 13.96 -2.53 1.05
CA GLU A 51 15.07 -3.15 1.81
C GLU A 51 15.38 -2.37 3.11
N ASN A 52 15.42 -1.04 3.04
CA ASN A 52 15.71 -0.21 4.21
C ASN A 52 14.55 -0.21 5.21
N LEU A 53 13.32 -0.16 4.70
CA LEU A 53 12.13 -0.28 5.55
C LEU A 53 12.07 -1.63 6.27
N ALA A 54 12.44 -2.71 5.57
CA ALA A 54 12.50 -4.05 6.16
C ALA A 54 13.55 -4.15 7.26
N LYS A 55 14.71 -3.52 7.12
CA LYS A 55 15.73 -3.44 8.18
C LYS A 55 15.18 -2.77 9.44
N GLU A 56 14.44 -1.67 9.27
CA GLU A 56 13.78 -1.02 10.40
C GLU A 56 12.67 -1.89 11.00
N ALA A 57 11.89 -2.57 10.18
CA ALA A 57 10.86 -3.51 10.63
C ALA A 57 11.48 -4.61 11.51
N ILE A 58 12.56 -5.24 11.05
CA ILE A 58 13.30 -6.27 11.80
C ILE A 58 13.79 -5.71 13.13
N SER A 59 14.43 -4.54 13.14
CA SER A 59 14.97 -3.91 14.36
C SER A 59 13.87 -3.58 15.38
N ASN A 60 12.64 -3.40 14.93
CA ASN A 60 11.47 -3.14 15.75
C ASN A 60 10.63 -4.40 16.06
N GLY A 61 11.06 -5.58 15.62
CA GLY A 61 10.32 -6.84 15.82
C GLY A 61 9.02 -6.91 15.03
N VAL A 62 8.90 -6.16 13.93
CA VAL A 62 7.75 -6.17 13.03
C VAL A 62 7.96 -7.23 11.94
N GLN A 63 6.99 -8.11 11.76
CA GLN A 63 7.05 -9.20 10.80
C GLN A 63 6.35 -8.89 9.47
N MET A 64 5.44 -7.89 9.45
CA MET A 64 4.72 -7.52 8.24
C MET A 64 4.44 -6.00 8.21
N VAL A 65 4.66 -5.41 7.05
CA VAL A 65 4.32 -4.01 6.77
C VAL A 65 3.03 -3.95 5.94
N LEU A 66 2.08 -3.12 6.37
CA LEU A 66 0.81 -2.92 5.67
C LEU A 66 1.00 -1.95 4.48
N GLY A 67 1.50 -2.48 3.42
CA GLY A 67 1.82 -1.80 2.16
C GLY A 67 2.43 -2.76 1.14
N PRO A 68 2.67 -2.27 -0.10
CA PRO A 68 2.41 -0.93 -0.61
C PRO A 68 0.94 -0.68 -0.93
N GLY A 69 0.53 0.60 -0.92
CA GLY A 69 -0.77 1.05 -1.42
C GLY A 69 -0.69 1.36 -2.91
N ILE A 70 -1.59 0.77 -3.72
CA ILE A 70 -1.53 0.91 -5.19
C ILE A 70 -2.84 1.29 -5.85
N ASN A 71 -3.80 1.81 -5.08
CA ASN A 71 -5.02 2.32 -5.69
C ASN A 71 -4.72 3.46 -6.68
N ILE A 72 -5.50 3.50 -7.74
CA ILE A 72 -5.35 4.51 -8.81
C ILE A 72 -5.76 5.89 -8.32
N LYS A 73 -4.93 6.90 -8.55
CA LYS A 73 -5.21 8.30 -8.22
C LYS A 73 -6.20 8.89 -9.21
N ARG A 74 -7.50 8.76 -8.93
CA ARG A 74 -8.58 9.25 -9.80
C ARG A 74 -8.91 10.72 -9.58
N THR A 75 -8.70 11.22 -8.37
CA THR A 75 -9.00 12.58 -7.97
C THR A 75 -7.93 13.12 -7.03
N PRO A 76 -7.55 14.39 -7.15
CA PRO A 76 -6.61 15.00 -6.21
C PRO A 76 -7.17 15.12 -4.79
N LEU A 77 -8.48 15.00 -4.62
CA LEU A 77 -9.16 15.14 -3.33
C LEU A 77 -9.13 13.87 -2.47
N CYS A 78 -8.59 12.76 -2.96
CA CYS A 78 -8.46 11.55 -2.14
C CYS A 78 -7.41 11.76 -1.05
N GLY A 79 -7.83 11.67 0.20
CA GLY A 79 -6.97 11.89 1.39
C GLY A 79 -5.82 10.88 1.53
N ARG A 80 -5.84 9.79 0.77
CA ARG A 80 -4.78 8.75 0.77
C ARG A 80 -3.87 8.79 -0.44
N ASN A 81 -3.95 9.81 -1.28
CA ASN A 81 -3.07 9.93 -2.45
C ASN A 81 -1.58 9.97 -2.11
N PHE A 82 -1.21 10.39 -0.90
CA PHE A 82 0.18 10.39 -0.44
C PHE A 82 0.78 8.98 -0.40
N GLU A 83 -0.01 7.95 -0.08
CA GLU A 83 0.45 6.56 0.03
C GLU A 83 0.26 5.75 -1.25
N TYR A 84 -0.40 6.29 -2.27
CA TYR A 84 -0.58 5.64 -3.56
C TYR A 84 0.47 6.12 -4.58
N ILE A 85 0.86 5.23 -5.47
CA ILE A 85 2.00 5.44 -6.37
C ILE A 85 1.64 6.38 -7.52
N SER A 86 0.65 6.03 -8.34
CA SER A 86 0.34 6.76 -9.57
C SER A 86 -1.13 6.63 -10.00
N GLU A 87 -1.53 7.44 -10.96
CA GLU A 87 -2.72 7.24 -11.77
C GLU A 87 -2.49 6.21 -12.88
N ASP A 88 -1.21 6.00 -13.28
CA ASP A 88 -0.86 4.99 -14.28
C ASP A 88 -0.75 3.59 -13.63
N PRO A 89 -1.57 2.62 -14.07
CA PRO A 89 -1.55 1.27 -13.52
C PRO A 89 -0.27 0.50 -13.83
N HIS A 90 0.43 0.82 -14.92
CA HIS A 90 1.71 0.20 -15.24
C HIS A 90 2.79 0.64 -14.27
N LEU A 91 2.94 1.96 -14.08
CA LEU A 91 3.90 2.51 -13.14
C LEU A 91 3.62 2.03 -11.70
N SER A 92 2.35 2.07 -11.29
CA SER A 92 1.93 1.59 -9.97
C SER A 92 2.30 0.12 -9.76
N GLY A 93 2.05 -0.73 -10.75
CA GLY A 93 2.38 -2.15 -10.68
C GLY A 93 3.87 -2.43 -10.62
N GLU A 94 4.68 -1.79 -11.48
CA GLU A 94 6.11 -2.03 -11.56
C GLU A 94 6.88 -1.53 -10.32
N LEU A 95 6.54 -0.35 -9.83
CA LEU A 95 7.19 0.21 -8.64
C LEU A 95 6.77 -0.53 -7.37
N SER A 96 5.51 -0.94 -7.26
CA SER A 96 5.04 -1.78 -6.15
C SER A 96 5.70 -3.15 -6.14
N ALA A 97 5.84 -3.78 -7.30
CA ALA A 97 6.54 -5.05 -7.43
C ALA A 97 7.99 -4.95 -6.94
N ALA A 98 8.69 -3.88 -7.30
CA ALA A 98 10.05 -3.64 -6.83
C ALA A 98 10.11 -3.41 -5.31
N TYR A 99 9.15 -2.65 -4.75
CA TYR A 99 9.02 -2.45 -3.31
C TYR A 99 8.77 -3.76 -2.57
N ILE A 100 7.81 -4.58 -3.04
CA ILE A 100 7.48 -5.89 -2.45
C ILE A 100 8.74 -6.76 -2.41
N ARG A 101 9.45 -6.90 -3.53
CA ARG A 101 10.73 -7.63 -3.56
C ARG A 101 11.72 -7.11 -2.54
N GLY A 102 11.89 -5.80 -2.42
CA GLY A 102 12.82 -5.21 -1.46
C GLY A 102 12.51 -5.58 -0.02
N VAL A 103 11.22 -5.64 0.34
CA VAL A 103 10.78 -6.01 1.70
C VAL A 103 10.84 -7.52 1.92
N GLU A 104 10.28 -8.31 0.99
CA GLU A 104 10.15 -9.76 1.12
C GLU A 104 11.51 -10.49 1.03
N ASP A 105 12.46 -10.00 0.22
CA ASP A 105 13.85 -10.52 0.17
C ASP A 105 14.55 -10.44 1.53
N MET A 106 14.06 -9.58 2.43
CA MET A 106 14.56 -9.42 3.80
C MET A 106 13.77 -10.24 4.85
N ASN A 107 12.89 -11.15 4.43
CA ASN A 107 12.01 -11.94 5.27
C ASN A 107 11.04 -11.11 6.14
N VAL A 108 10.61 -9.97 5.64
CA VAL A 108 9.50 -9.18 6.20
C VAL A 108 8.33 -9.26 5.23
N GLY A 109 7.16 -9.59 5.73
CA GLY A 109 5.97 -9.70 4.89
C GLY A 109 5.45 -8.33 4.43
N THR A 110 4.77 -8.31 3.29
CA THR A 110 4.01 -7.16 2.78
C THR A 110 2.52 -7.47 2.74
N SER A 111 1.70 -6.43 2.88
CA SER A 111 0.25 -6.51 2.66
C SER A 111 -0.12 -5.54 1.56
N LEU A 112 -0.22 -6.04 0.33
CA LEU A 112 -0.59 -5.26 -0.85
C LEU A 112 -2.01 -4.70 -0.68
N LYS A 113 -2.21 -3.38 -0.81
CA LYS A 113 -3.49 -2.73 -0.47
C LYS A 113 -3.90 -1.60 -1.42
N HIS A 114 -5.16 -1.25 -1.47
CA HIS A 114 -6.36 -1.87 -0.92
C HIS A 114 -7.13 -2.48 -2.08
N PHE A 115 -7.32 -3.75 -2.11
CA PHE A 115 -8.03 -4.44 -3.18
C PHE A 115 -9.53 -4.34 -2.95
N ILE A 116 -10.32 -3.56 -3.73
CA ILE A 116 -9.95 -2.82 -4.93
C ILE A 116 -10.81 -1.55 -5.05
N CYS A 117 -10.38 -0.59 -5.89
CA CYS A 117 -11.13 0.62 -6.20
C CYS A 117 -11.38 1.57 -5.01
N ASN A 118 -10.48 1.59 -4.03
CA ASN A 118 -10.48 2.59 -2.94
C ASN A 118 -9.84 3.90 -3.42
N ASN A 119 -10.58 4.68 -4.23
CA ASN A 119 -10.05 5.88 -4.90
C ASN A 119 -10.45 7.18 -4.22
N GLN A 120 -11.20 7.11 -3.11
CA GLN A 120 -11.58 8.25 -2.27
C GLN A 120 -11.92 7.79 -0.86
N GLU A 121 -11.81 8.71 0.12
CA GLU A 121 -12.00 8.41 1.53
C GLU A 121 -13.36 8.88 2.09
N LYS A 122 -14.09 9.74 1.34
CA LYS A 122 -15.42 10.18 1.77
C LYS A 122 -16.38 8.99 1.79
N ASN A 123 -16.96 8.72 2.96
CA ASN A 123 -17.88 7.59 3.18
C ASN A 123 -17.29 6.22 2.78
N ARG A 124 -15.98 6.00 2.99
CA ARG A 124 -15.23 4.83 2.50
C ARG A 124 -15.82 3.46 2.88
N PHE A 125 -16.62 3.39 3.95
CA PHE A 125 -17.28 2.15 4.40
C PHE A 125 -18.60 1.86 3.68
N THR A 126 -19.16 2.84 2.97
CA THR A 126 -20.49 2.72 2.35
C THR A 126 -20.52 3.11 0.88
N ILE A 127 -19.48 3.80 0.40
CA ILE A 127 -19.42 4.23 -0.99
C ILE A 127 -19.42 3.05 -1.95
N ASN A 128 -20.06 3.25 -3.10
CA ASN A 128 -20.07 2.29 -4.20
C ASN A 128 -19.23 2.84 -5.37
N SER A 129 -18.14 2.18 -5.67
CA SER A 129 -17.34 2.44 -6.86
C SER A 129 -18.00 1.77 -8.06
N VAL A 130 -18.57 2.56 -8.97
CA VAL A 130 -19.17 2.04 -10.20
C VAL A 130 -18.13 2.08 -11.31
N VAL A 131 -17.75 0.91 -11.80
CA VAL A 131 -16.67 0.74 -12.78
C VAL A 131 -17.12 -0.27 -13.82
N ASP A 132 -17.00 0.08 -15.10
CA ASP A 132 -17.25 -0.88 -16.17
C ASP A 132 -16.16 -1.97 -16.22
N GLU A 133 -16.48 -3.11 -16.80
CA GLU A 133 -15.63 -4.30 -16.80
C GLU A 133 -14.28 -4.06 -17.49
N ARG A 134 -14.28 -3.32 -18.59
CA ARG A 134 -13.06 -2.99 -19.32
C ARG A 134 -12.11 -2.12 -18.47
N ALA A 135 -12.64 -1.04 -17.89
CA ALA A 135 -11.84 -0.17 -17.01
C ALA A 135 -11.34 -0.93 -15.80
N LEU A 136 -12.14 -1.82 -15.21
CA LEU A 136 -11.75 -2.66 -14.09
C LEU A 136 -10.52 -3.51 -14.43
N HIS A 137 -10.51 -4.16 -15.59
CA HIS A 137 -9.41 -5.02 -16.03
C HIS A 137 -8.19 -4.25 -16.53
N GLU A 138 -8.38 -3.20 -17.32
CA GLU A 138 -7.28 -2.47 -17.97
C GLU A 138 -6.57 -1.48 -17.02
N ILE A 139 -7.30 -0.96 -16.01
CA ILE A 139 -6.78 0.06 -15.09
C ILE A 139 -6.65 -0.50 -13.67
N TYR A 140 -7.77 -0.89 -13.05
CA TYR A 140 -7.77 -1.17 -11.61
C TYR A 140 -7.11 -2.50 -11.23
N TYR A 141 -7.34 -3.58 -11.96
CA TYR A 141 -6.67 -4.87 -11.72
C TYR A 141 -5.23 -4.90 -12.19
N ARG A 142 -4.86 -4.12 -13.19
CA ARG A 142 -3.56 -4.23 -13.86
C ARG A 142 -2.38 -4.06 -12.89
N GLY A 143 -2.42 -3.05 -12.03
CA GLY A 143 -1.38 -2.82 -11.01
C GLY A 143 -1.27 -3.98 -10.02
N PHE A 144 -2.41 -4.42 -9.48
CA PHE A 144 -2.47 -5.59 -8.57
C PHE A 144 -1.96 -6.86 -9.25
N LYS A 145 -2.40 -7.12 -10.48
CA LYS A 145 -1.98 -8.30 -11.26
C LYS A 145 -0.46 -8.35 -11.47
N ARG A 146 0.18 -7.18 -11.65
CA ARG A 146 1.63 -7.08 -11.75
C ARG A 146 2.31 -7.31 -10.40
N ALA A 147 1.84 -6.65 -9.35
CA ALA A 147 2.42 -6.72 -8.01
C ALA A 147 2.30 -8.12 -7.39
N LEU A 148 1.17 -8.82 -7.62
CA LEU A 148 0.93 -10.18 -7.13
C LEU A 148 1.92 -11.22 -7.69
N LYS A 149 2.60 -10.96 -8.80
CA LYS A 149 3.65 -11.85 -9.31
C LYS A 149 4.87 -11.95 -8.41
N GLU A 150 5.02 -11.02 -7.48
CA GLU A 150 6.08 -11.04 -6.47
C GLU A 150 5.70 -11.82 -5.20
N ASN A 151 4.51 -12.44 -5.17
CA ASN A 151 3.99 -13.24 -4.06
C ASN A 151 3.98 -12.51 -2.71
N PRO A 152 3.35 -11.33 -2.59
CA PRO A 152 3.25 -10.65 -1.30
C PRO A 152 2.62 -11.56 -0.25
N ALA A 153 3.09 -11.47 0.99
CA ALA A 153 2.64 -12.32 2.10
C ALA A 153 1.13 -12.22 2.36
N SER A 154 0.51 -11.08 2.03
CA SER A 154 -0.94 -10.90 2.12
C SER A 154 -1.45 -9.81 1.18
N MET A 155 -2.77 -9.75 1.05
CA MET A 155 -3.48 -8.67 0.34
C MET A 155 -4.60 -8.15 1.22
N MET A 156 -4.67 -6.84 1.37
CA MET A 156 -5.70 -6.18 2.16
C MET A 156 -6.87 -5.76 1.26
N VAL A 157 -8.06 -6.22 1.60
CA VAL A 157 -9.30 -5.87 0.90
C VAL A 157 -9.75 -4.46 1.27
N SER A 158 -10.35 -3.74 0.33
CA SER A 158 -10.89 -2.40 0.56
C SER A 158 -12.27 -2.44 1.20
N TYR A 159 -12.66 -1.34 1.84
CA TYR A 159 -13.95 -1.23 2.55
C TYR A 159 -15.14 -0.90 1.64
N ASN A 160 -14.88 -0.27 0.49
CA ASN A 160 -15.93 0.21 -0.41
C ASN A 160 -16.67 -0.94 -1.09
N LYS A 161 -17.84 -0.62 -1.61
CA LYS A 161 -18.52 -1.49 -2.58
C LYS A 161 -17.93 -1.29 -3.97
N LEU A 162 -17.97 -2.34 -4.76
CA LEU A 162 -17.69 -2.33 -6.19
C LEU A 162 -18.94 -2.84 -6.92
N ASN A 163 -19.51 -2.02 -7.79
CA ASN A 163 -20.72 -2.34 -8.56
C ASN A 163 -21.87 -2.91 -7.70
N GLY A 164 -22.05 -2.34 -6.51
CA GLY A 164 -23.12 -2.68 -5.59
C GLY A 164 -22.79 -3.72 -4.51
N LEU A 165 -21.70 -4.48 -4.66
CA LEU A 165 -21.29 -5.53 -3.71
C LEU A 165 -20.05 -5.10 -2.93
N TYR A 166 -19.99 -5.46 -1.64
CA TYR A 166 -18.75 -5.29 -0.88
C TYR A 166 -17.65 -6.18 -1.45
N VAL A 167 -16.43 -5.68 -1.44
CA VAL A 167 -15.26 -6.40 -1.98
C VAL A 167 -14.80 -7.52 -1.02
N SER A 168 -15.12 -7.38 0.28
CA SER A 168 -14.82 -8.36 1.33
C SER A 168 -15.91 -9.39 1.51
#